data_0275ca06e9b30760d7a6bc865a7200ef
#
_entry.id   0275ca06e9b30760d7a6bc865a7200ef
#
_cell.length_a   1.000
_cell.length_b   1.000
_cell.length_c   1.000
_cell.angle_alpha   90.00
_cell.angle_beta   90.00
_cell.angle_gamma   90.00
#
_symmetry.space_group_name_H-M   'P 1'
#
loop_
_entity.id
_entity.type
_entity.pdbx_description
1 polymer ?
#
loop_
_entity_poly.entity_id
_entity_poly.type
_entity_poly.pdbx_seq_one_letter_code
_entity_poly.pdbx_strand_id
1 'polypeptide(L)'
;MKLRYLKILVFVCFCLSEGVASDNQSDSQKLAKKFQLVLQGKIEQDFTVGLALGAGAAKGFAHIGVLEALEQAGVRIDMIAGSSMGSVIGGGYAAGLSVQTLSEVARDPDWIDVLTLIDPVFPTRGFIDGQKIEQFLDDLFEHKKIEDLTIPFAATTVDILNGELYIINSGNLAKAARASSSIPIVFNPQSLGKLVLVDGGMIDPVPIDVVRSMGADYIIAVNVLAFPDDSRDQENLQYLDADLLTNSKSHWHFPKSNESWYTAGQPNMAEIAHETVILSMSLIAANQVALAKPDMLINVSTGLTAWNFLEAEIAIQKGYEKAVEVLEKHKYNK
;
A
#
# COMPACT_ATOMS: atom_id res chain seq x y z
N MET A 1 -46.54 -28.72 -6.60
CA MET A 1 -46.48 -27.32 -7.10
C MET A 1 -45.29 -26.50 -6.55
N LYS A 2 -44.81 -26.73 -5.34
CA LYS A 2 -43.70 -26.00 -4.72
C LYS A 2 -42.29 -26.26 -5.32
N LEU A 3 -42.03 -27.41 -5.93
CA LEU A 3 -40.70 -27.74 -6.46
C LEU A 3 -40.39 -27.12 -7.85
N ARG A 4 -41.39 -26.72 -8.61
CA ARG A 4 -41.20 -26.10 -9.94
C ARG A 4 -40.76 -24.62 -9.84
N TYR A 5 -41.22 -23.88 -8.82
CA TYR A 5 -40.87 -22.50 -8.62
C TYR A 5 -39.43 -22.35 -8.08
N LEU A 6 -38.92 -23.30 -7.30
CA LEU A 6 -37.56 -23.26 -6.78
C LEU A 6 -36.51 -23.43 -7.91
N LYS A 7 -36.81 -24.30 -8.92
CA LYS A 7 -35.91 -24.46 -10.08
C LYS A 7 -35.89 -23.23 -11.01
N ILE A 8 -36.98 -22.50 -11.12
CA ILE A 8 -37.05 -21.27 -11.93
C ILE A 8 -36.32 -20.14 -11.21
N LEU A 9 -36.46 -20.03 -9.89
CA LEU A 9 -35.76 -19.00 -9.11
C LEU A 9 -34.23 -19.17 -9.13
N VAL A 10 -33.74 -20.41 -9.01
CA VAL A 10 -32.30 -20.73 -9.09
C VAL A 10 -31.77 -20.50 -10.50
N PHE A 11 -32.55 -20.79 -11.56
CA PHE A 11 -32.13 -20.57 -12.94
C PHE A 11 -32.10 -19.05 -13.28
N VAL A 12 -33.05 -18.25 -12.78
CA VAL A 12 -33.08 -16.79 -12.97
C VAL A 12 -31.93 -16.11 -12.20
N CYS A 13 -31.62 -16.56 -10.97
CA CYS A 13 -30.45 -16.05 -10.22
C CYS A 13 -29.14 -16.43 -10.91
N PHE A 14 -29.03 -17.62 -11.50
CA PHE A 14 -27.82 -18.05 -12.21
C PHE A 14 -27.62 -17.26 -13.51
N CYS A 15 -28.68 -17.05 -14.30
CA CYS A 15 -28.61 -16.23 -15.52
C CYS A 15 -28.32 -14.74 -15.22
N LEU A 16 -28.83 -14.19 -14.11
CA LEU A 16 -28.53 -12.82 -13.70
C LEU A 16 -27.10 -12.67 -13.21
N SER A 17 -26.54 -13.69 -12.52
CA SER A 17 -25.13 -13.66 -12.07
C SER A 17 -24.15 -13.82 -13.24
N GLU A 18 -24.45 -14.63 -14.25
CA GLU A 18 -23.61 -14.77 -15.44
C GLU A 18 -23.67 -13.53 -16.36
N GLY A 19 -24.84 -12.89 -16.50
CA GLY A 19 -24.98 -11.66 -17.28
C GLY A 19 -24.22 -10.48 -16.68
N VAL A 20 -24.32 -10.27 -15.38
CA VAL A 20 -23.60 -9.20 -14.68
C VAL A 20 -22.09 -9.46 -14.66
N ALA A 21 -21.66 -10.73 -14.51
CA ALA A 21 -20.24 -11.08 -14.54
C ALA A 21 -19.63 -10.90 -15.94
N SER A 22 -20.36 -11.22 -17.02
CA SER A 22 -19.88 -11.06 -18.40
C SER A 22 -19.76 -9.58 -18.82
N ASP A 23 -20.71 -8.74 -18.41
CA ASP A 23 -20.68 -7.29 -18.73
C ASP A 23 -19.52 -6.59 -18.00
N ASN A 24 -19.33 -6.87 -16.71
CA ASN A 24 -18.21 -6.32 -15.93
C ASN A 24 -16.83 -6.73 -16.50
N GLN A 25 -16.68 -7.97 -16.94
CA GLN A 25 -15.43 -8.43 -17.54
C GLN A 25 -15.15 -7.76 -18.90
N SER A 26 -16.19 -7.49 -19.70
CA SER A 26 -16.08 -6.77 -20.96
C SER A 26 -15.65 -5.31 -20.75
N ASP A 27 -16.16 -4.65 -19.71
CA ASP A 27 -15.87 -3.24 -19.43
C ASP A 27 -14.47 -3.06 -18.82
N SER A 28 -14.03 -3.93 -17.94
CA SER A 28 -12.65 -3.97 -17.43
C SER A 28 -11.65 -4.17 -18.58
N GLN A 29 -11.91 -5.08 -19.53
CA GLN A 29 -11.06 -5.27 -20.71
C GLN A 29 -11.00 -4.04 -21.62
N LYS A 30 -12.12 -3.34 -21.82
CA LYS A 30 -12.17 -2.08 -22.56
C LYS A 30 -11.32 -1.01 -21.88
N LEU A 31 -11.42 -0.90 -20.56
CA LEU A 31 -10.68 0.08 -19.77
C LEU A 31 -9.17 -0.22 -19.80
N ALA A 32 -8.77 -1.48 -19.63
CA ALA A 32 -7.37 -1.89 -19.77
C ALA A 32 -6.82 -1.56 -21.17
N LYS A 33 -7.65 -1.72 -22.22
CA LYS A 33 -7.27 -1.31 -23.57
C LYS A 33 -7.12 0.20 -23.73
N LYS A 34 -8.01 1.00 -23.13
CA LYS A 34 -7.88 2.45 -23.11
C LYS A 34 -6.60 2.88 -22.40
N PHE A 35 -6.33 2.31 -21.22
CA PHE A 35 -5.10 2.58 -20.48
C PHE A 35 -3.84 2.26 -21.31
N GLN A 36 -3.84 1.12 -22.01
CA GLN A 36 -2.77 0.78 -22.95
C GLN A 36 -2.56 1.86 -24.04
N LEU A 37 -3.64 2.41 -24.59
CA LEU A 37 -3.58 3.46 -25.60
C LEU A 37 -3.06 4.78 -25.02
N VAL A 38 -3.39 5.11 -23.77
CA VAL A 38 -2.81 6.25 -23.03
C VAL A 38 -1.30 6.08 -22.91
N LEU A 39 -0.82 4.92 -22.44
CA LEU A 39 0.61 4.64 -22.33
C LEU A 39 1.34 4.70 -23.68
N GLN A 40 0.65 4.44 -24.79
CA GLN A 40 1.19 4.57 -26.13
C GLN A 40 1.14 6.02 -26.67
N GLY A 41 0.58 6.96 -25.92
CA GLY A 41 0.36 8.34 -26.36
C GLY A 41 -0.63 8.48 -27.53
N LYS A 42 -1.53 7.50 -27.70
CA LYS A 42 -2.50 7.47 -28.82
C LYS A 42 -3.82 8.14 -28.50
N ILE A 43 -4.18 8.22 -27.23
CA ILE A 43 -5.38 8.90 -26.75
C ILE A 43 -5.06 9.64 -25.46
N GLU A 44 -5.84 10.67 -25.15
CA GLU A 44 -5.83 11.30 -23.83
C GLU A 44 -6.60 10.43 -22.83
N GLN A 45 -6.26 10.56 -21.54
CA GLN A 45 -6.92 9.83 -20.46
C GLN A 45 -8.31 10.44 -20.21
N ASP A 46 -9.36 9.69 -20.54
CA ASP A 46 -10.78 10.06 -20.40
C ASP A 46 -11.50 9.31 -19.27
N PHE A 47 -10.74 8.67 -18.38
CA PHE A 47 -11.20 7.91 -17.21
C PHE A 47 -10.37 8.28 -15.98
N THR A 48 -10.89 7.98 -14.80
CA THR A 48 -10.20 8.26 -13.54
C THR A 48 -9.25 7.13 -13.14
N VAL A 49 -8.01 7.52 -12.78
CA VAL A 49 -7.00 6.61 -12.23
C VAL A 49 -6.85 6.85 -10.74
N GLY A 50 -7.07 5.80 -9.97
CA GLY A 50 -6.83 5.79 -8.54
C GLY A 50 -5.56 5.04 -8.18
N LEU A 51 -4.77 5.60 -7.26
CA LEU A 51 -3.50 5.05 -6.83
C LEU A 51 -3.59 4.59 -5.38
N ALA A 52 -3.40 3.29 -5.14
CA ALA A 52 -3.32 2.69 -3.81
C ALA A 52 -1.85 2.50 -3.43
N LEU A 53 -1.35 3.28 -2.47
CA LEU A 53 0.04 3.24 -2.00
C LEU A 53 0.12 2.47 -0.67
N GLY A 54 0.83 1.35 -0.69
CA GLY A 54 0.88 0.43 0.45
C GLY A 54 1.79 0.88 1.59
N ALA A 55 1.60 0.21 2.73
CA ALA A 55 2.48 0.30 3.89
C ALA A 55 3.85 -0.30 3.59
N GLY A 56 4.89 0.13 4.33
CA GLY A 56 6.22 -0.47 4.14
C GLY A 56 7.37 0.17 4.90
N ALA A 57 7.12 1.11 5.80
CA ALA A 57 8.17 1.86 6.50
C ALA A 57 9.24 2.38 5.50
N ALA A 58 10.55 2.15 5.72
CA ALA A 58 11.61 2.59 4.80
C ALA A 58 11.45 2.07 3.36
N LYS A 59 10.90 0.86 3.17
CA LYS A 59 10.61 0.32 1.83
C LYS A 59 9.63 1.20 1.06
N GLY A 60 8.78 1.95 1.76
CA GLY A 60 7.79 2.84 1.16
C GLY A 60 8.37 4.03 0.39
N PHE A 61 9.65 4.36 0.54
CA PHE A 61 10.31 5.32 -0.35
C PHE A 61 10.28 4.89 -1.82
N ALA A 62 10.07 3.61 -2.10
CA ALA A 62 9.84 3.11 -3.45
C ALA A 62 8.63 3.76 -4.14
N HIS A 63 7.64 4.23 -3.38
CA HIS A 63 6.49 4.95 -3.95
C HIS A 63 6.89 6.21 -4.71
N ILE A 64 7.99 6.88 -4.30
CA ILE A 64 8.50 8.07 -4.98
C ILE A 64 8.96 7.70 -6.40
N GLY A 65 9.72 6.62 -6.54
CA GLY A 65 10.17 6.15 -7.86
C GLY A 65 9.01 5.66 -8.73
N VAL A 66 7.97 5.06 -8.12
CA VAL A 66 6.74 4.68 -8.84
C VAL A 66 6.01 5.91 -9.36
N LEU A 67 5.86 6.96 -8.54
CA LEU A 67 5.24 8.22 -8.95
C LEU A 67 6.02 8.85 -10.11
N GLU A 68 7.35 8.86 -10.05
CA GLU A 68 8.21 9.35 -11.12
C GLU A 68 7.96 8.61 -12.45
N ALA A 69 7.90 7.29 -12.41
CA ALA A 69 7.65 6.49 -13.59
C ALA A 69 6.24 6.72 -14.17
N LEU A 70 5.23 6.88 -13.31
CA LEU A 70 3.86 7.19 -13.75
C LEU A 70 3.76 8.57 -14.41
N GLU A 71 4.41 9.60 -13.83
CA GLU A 71 4.48 10.94 -14.44
C GLU A 71 5.16 10.91 -15.80
N GLN A 72 6.31 10.23 -15.91
CA GLN A 72 7.05 10.10 -17.17
C GLN A 72 6.26 9.33 -18.24
N ALA A 73 5.42 8.39 -17.82
CA ALA A 73 4.51 7.67 -18.70
C ALA A 73 3.26 8.48 -19.10
N GLY A 74 3.09 9.70 -18.56
CA GLY A 74 1.95 10.56 -18.83
C GLY A 74 0.64 10.08 -18.18
N VAL A 75 0.71 9.28 -17.12
CA VAL A 75 -0.45 8.82 -16.37
C VAL A 75 -0.89 9.91 -15.40
N ARG A 76 -2.12 10.41 -15.56
CA ARG A 76 -2.73 11.35 -14.62
C ARG A 76 -3.34 10.55 -13.46
N ILE A 77 -2.97 10.93 -12.24
CA ILE A 77 -3.51 10.35 -11.00
C ILE A 77 -4.64 11.25 -10.54
N ASP A 78 -5.85 10.69 -10.43
CA ASP A 78 -7.07 11.43 -10.10
C ASP A 78 -7.46 11.30 -8.62
N MET A 79 -7.00 10.27 -7.90
CA MET A 79 -7.20 10.10 -6.47
C MET A 79 -6.16 9.15 -5.87
N ILE A 80 -5.88 9.30 -4.57
CA ILE A 80 -4.87 8.51 -3.86
C ILE A 80 -5.44 8.02 -2.53
N ALA A 81 -5.24 6.73 -2.23
CA ALA A 81 -5.33 6.22 -0.86
C ALA A 81 -3.97 5.68 -0.43
N GLY A 82 -3.57 6.00 0.79
CA GLY A 82 -2.28 5.60 1.35
C GLY A 82 -2.41 4.89 2.69
N SER A 83 -1.52 3.92 2.94
CA SER A 83 -1.36 3.24 4.20
C SER A 83 0.08 3.45 4.71
N SER A 84 0.26 3.84 5.97
CA SER A 84 1.58 4.05 6.58
C SER A 84 2.47 4.99 5.75
N MET A 85 3.68 4.57 5.34
CA MET A 85 4.54 5.36 4.46
C MET A 85 3.86 5.73 3.14
N GLY A 86 2.96 4.88 2.63
CA GLY A 86 2.14 5.21 1.46
C GLY A 86 1.23 6.42 1.70
N SER A 87 0.78 6.66 2.93
CA SER A 87 0.02 7.87 3.29
C SER A 87 0.91 9.11 3.39
N VAL A 88 2.15 8.96 3.81
CA VAL A 88 3.12 10.07 3.88
C VAL A 88 3.50 10.54 2.48
N ILE A 89 3.93 9.61 1.62
CA ILE A 89 4.34 9.93 0.24
C ILE A 89 3.14 10.34 -0.61
N GLY A 90 2.03 9.59 -0.54
CA GLY A 90 0.81 9.90 -1.29
C GLY A 90 0.15 11.19 -0.86
N GLY A 91 0.15 11.50 0.44
CA GLY A 91 -0.35 12.75 0.99
C GLY A 91 0.49 13.95 0.56
N GLY A 92 1.83 13.81 0.60
CA GLY A 92 2.74 14.85 0.12
C GLY A 92 2.54 15.13 -1.38
N TYR A 93 2.42 14.08 -2.19
CA TYR A 93 2.14 14.21 -3.62
C TYR A 93 0.77 14.87 -3.87
N ALA A 94 -0.28 14.44 -3.15
CA ALA A 94 -1.61 15.05 -3.24
C ALA A 94 -1.63 16.50 -2.77
N ALA A 95 -0.74 16.87 -1.85
CA ALA A 95 -0.51 18.25 -1.42
C ALA A 95 0.22 19.10 -2.47
N GLY A 96 0.68 18.52 -3.57
CA GLY A 96 1.36 19.20 -4.66
C GLY A 96 2.88 19.24 -4.54
N LEU A 97 3.48 18.44 -3.65
CA LEU A 97 4.93 18.26 -3.64
C LEU A 97 5.34 17.50 -4.90
N SER A 98 6.38 18.01 -5.57
CA SER A 98 6.95 17.34 -6.72
C SER A 98 7.65 16.03 -6.31
N VAL A 99 7.73 15.07 -7.22
CA VAL A 99 8.54 13.85 -7.03
C VAL A 99 9.98 14.19 -6.67
N GLN A 100 10.53 15.24 -7.28
CA GLN A 100 11.86 15.73 -6.95
C GLN A 100 11.97 16.19 -5.49
N THR A 101 11.02 17.00 -5.01
CA THR A 101 10.99 17.46 -3.61
C THR A 101 10.86 16.28 -2.64
N LEU A 102 9.95 15.33 -2.92
CA LEU A 102 9.80 14.11 -2.13
C LEU A 102 11.11 13.30 -2.08
N SER A 103 11.79 13.18 -3.22
CA SER A 103 13.10 12.52 -3.33
C SER A 103 14.20 13.24 -2.52
N GLU A 104 14.28 14.56 -2.62
CA GLU A 104 15.24 15.37 -1.87
C GLU A 104 15.03 15.20 -0.36
N VAL A 105 13.78 15.32 0.10
CA VAL A 105 13.43 15.10 1.50
C VAL A 105 13.77 13.68 1.94
N ALA A 106 13.43 12.65 1.15
CA ALA A 106 13.71 11.27 1.52
C ALA A 106 15.21 10.95 1.63
N ARG A 107 16.07 11.65 0.88
CA ARG A 107 17.52 11.48 0.90
C ARG A 107 18.23 12.35 1.94
N ASP A 108 17.55 13.35 2.48
CA ASP A 108 18.14 14.26 3.46
C ASP A 108 18.34 13.52 4.81
N PRO A 109 19.57 13.39 5.32
CA PRO A 109 19.80 12.74 6.60
C PRO A 109 19.20 13.51 7.79
N ASP A 110 18.95 14.82 7.65
CA ASP A 110 18.48 15.64 8.77
C ASP A 110 17.08 15.25 9.25
N TRP A 111 16.19 14.78 8.37
CA TRP A 111 14.88 14.28 8.80
C TRP A 111 14.98 12.94 9.56
N ILE A 112 16.02 12.15 9.29
CA ILE A 112 16.30 10.92 10.03
C ILE A 112 16.70 11.27 11.46
N ASP A 113 17.40 12.38 11.65
CA ASP A 113 17.66 12.91 12.98
C ASP A 113 16.35 13.31 13.70
N VAL A 114 15.32 13.77 12.97
CA VAL A 114 13.97 13.97 13.52
C VAL A 114 13.32 12.64 13.92
N LEU A 115 13.54 11.57 13.17
CA LEU A 115 13.09 10.20 13.55
C LEU A 115 13.92 9.65 14.71
N THR A 116 15.23 9.92 14.74
CA THR A 116 16.16 9.42 15.75
C THR A 116 16.29 10.35 16.95
N LEU A 117 15.92 11.61 16.85
CA LEU A 117 15.63 12.49 17.99
C LEU A 117 14.36 11.99 18.69
N ILE A 118 14.47 10.74 19.07
CA ILE A 118 13.60 10.02 19.94
C ILE A 118 13.23 10.98 21.07
N ASP A 119 11.97 11.39 21.14
CA ASP A 119 11.39 11.77 22.42
C ASP A 119 11.14 10.45 23.16
N PRO A 120 12.13 9.92 23.93
CA PRO A 120 11.95 8.65 24.62
C PRO A 120 10.92 8.89 25.69
N VAL A 121 9.73 8.42 25.43
CA VAL A 121 8.71 8.36 26.47
C VAL A 121 8.94 7.08 27.23
N PHE A 122 8.81 7.13 28.56
CA PHE A 122 8.76 5.93 29.36
C PHE A 122 7.69 5.00 28.73
N PRO A 123 8.01 3.74 28.38
CA PRO A 123 7.22 2.96 27.41
C PRO A 123 5.89 2.47 28.02
N THR A 124 4.95 3.38 28.16
CA THR A 124 3.58 3.02 28.57
C THR A 124 2.66 2.76 27.38
N ARG A 125 2.98 3.32 26.17
CA ARG A 125 2.16 3.20 24.96
C ARG A 125 2.97 3.00 23.67
N GLY A 126 4.23 3.43 23.62
CA GLY A 126 5.17 3.32 22.50
C GLY A 126 6.53 3.88 22.92
N PHE A 127 7.58 3.65 22.14
CA PHE A 127 8.92 4.14 22.43
C PHE A 127 9.15 5.58 21.93
N ILE A 128 8.39 6.02 20.93
CA ILE A 128 8.49 7.33 20.27
C ILE A 128 7.14 8.03 20.32
N ASP A 129 7.11 9.27 20.80
CA ASP A 129 5.87 10.06 20.85
C ASP A 129 5.38 10.45 19.46
N GLY A 130 6.30 10.81 18.57
CA GLY A 130 6.03 11.12 17.16
C GLY A 130 5.46 12.53 16.93
N GLN A 131 5.41 13.40 17.92
CA GLN A 131 4.97 14.79 17.75
C GLN A 131 5.91 15.56 16.82
N LYS A 132 7.22 15.32 16.90
CA LYS A 132 8.20 15.96 16.01
C LYS A 132 8.01 15.55 14.55
N ILE A 133 7.64 14.28 14.31
CA ILE A 133 7.32 13.78 12.96
C ILE A 133 6.05 14.48 12.46
N GLU A 134 5.01 14.56 13.30
CA GLU A 134 3.78 15.25 12.94
C GLU A 134 4.06 16.71 12.56
N GLN A 135 4.88 17.42 13.37
CA GLN A 135 5.25 18.80 13.11
C GLN A 135 6.05 18.92 11.81
N PHE A 136 7.04 18.05 11.60
CA PHE A 136 7.83 18.02 10.37
C PHE A 136 6.93 17.81 9.13
N LEU A 137 5.98 16.86 9.20
CA LEU A 137 5.03 16.63 8.12
C LEU A 137 4.08 17.81 7.92
N ASP A 138 3.66 18.48 9.00
CA ASP A 138 2.76 19.63 8.92
C ASP A 138 3.43 20.81 8.23
N ASP A 139 4.70 21.07 8.56
CA ASP A 139 5.52 22.08 7.90
C ASP A 139 5.78 21.71 6.43
N LEU A 140 6.12 20.45 6.14
CA LEU A 140 6.37 19.93 4.80
C LEU A 140 5.13 20.04 3.90
N PHE A 141 3.95 19.75 4.46
CA PHE A 141 2.67 19.80 3.75
C PHE A 141 2.03 21.20 3.78
N GLU A 142 2.75 22.24 4.24
CA GLU A 142 2.29 23.62 4.29
C GLU A 142 0.96 23.79 5.06
N HIS A 143 0.78 23.02 6.16
CA HIS A 143 -0.42 23.00 7.01
C HIS A 143 -1.72 22.69 6.27
N LYS A 144 -1.64 21.98 5.14
CA LYS A 144 -2.82 21.67 4.29
C LYS A 144 -3.79 20.73 4.98
N LYS A 145 -5.06 20.92 4.66
CA LYS A 145 -6.13 19.97 5.00
C LYS A 145 -6.43 19.07 3.81
N ILE A 146 -6.90 17.87 4.08
CA ILE A 146 -7.21 16.86 3.05
C ILE A 146 -8.30 17.37 2.10
N GLU A 147 -9.31 18.08 2.62
CA GLU A 147 -10.40 18.64 1.83
C GLU A 147 -9.98 19.76 0.87
N ASP A 148 -8.79 20.35 1.08
CA ASP A 148 -8.25 21.44 0.26
C ASP A 148 -7.25 20.93 -0.81
N LEU A 149 -6.99 19.62 -0.88
CA LEU A 149 -6.04 19.04 -1.81
C LEU A 149 -6.59 19.01 -3.24
N THR A 150 -5.71 19.20 -4.21
CA THR A 150 -6.06 19.12 -5.64
C THR A 150 -6.39 17.70 -6.06
N ILE A 151 -5.67 16.72 -5.52
CA ILE A 151 -5.92 15.30 -5.71
C ILE A 151 -6.63 14.77 -4.46
N PRO A 152 -7.88 14.26 -4.56
CA PRO A 152 -8.58 13.61 -3.47
C PRO A 152 -7.70 12.56 -2.79
N PHE A 153 -7.62 12.62 -1.46
CA PHE A 153 -6.73 11.77 -0.68
C PHE A 153 -7.46 11.14 0.51
N ALA A 154 -7.07 9.90 0.84
CA ALA A 154 -7.49 9.19 2.04
C ALA A 154 -6.31 8.45 2.67
N ALA A 155 -6.19 8.53 4.00
CA ALA A 155 -5.23 7.75 4.78
C ALA A 155 -5.97 6.63 5.54
N THR A 156 -5.44 5.41 5.52
CA THR A 156 -5.99 4.29 6.30
C THR A 156 -5.37 4.24 7.69
N THR A 157 -6.19 3.97 8.69
CA THR A 157 -5.79 3.76 10.09
C THR A 157 -6.63 2.64 10.69
N VAL A 158 -6.22 2.14 11.84
CA VAL A 158 -6.98 1.12 12.59
C VAL A 158 -7.31 1.63 13.98
N ASP A 159 -8.59 1.60 14.37
CA ASP A 159 -8.94 1.72 15.80
C ASP A 159 -8.59 0.41 16.51
N ILE A 160 -7.50 0.43 17.27
CA ILE A 160 -6.97 -0.78 17.91
C ILE A 160 -7.89 -1.33 19.01
N LEU A 161 -8.80 -0.51 19.53
CA LEU A 161 -9.72 -0.96 20.58
C LEU A 161 -10.85 -1.85 20.05
N ASN A 162 -11.26 -1.60 18.80
CA ASN A 162 -12.36 -2.33 18.15
C ASN A 162 -11.88 -3.24 17.02
N GLY A 163 -10.64 -3.07 16.54
CA GLY A 163 -10.10 -3.80 15.37
C GLY A 163 -10.74 -3.37 14.06
N GLU A 164 -11.23 -2.14 13.99
CA GLU A 164 -11.93 -1.61 12.81
C GLU A 164 -11.02 -0.71 11.97
N LEU A 165 -11.12 -0.83 10.65
CA LEU A 165 -10.47 0.08 9.71
C LEU A 165 -11.15 1.46 9.82
N TYR A 166 -10.34 2.50 10.01
CA TYR A 166 -10.81 3.89 10.02
C TYR A 166 -10.09 4.68 8.93
N ILE A 167 -10.86 5.31 8.05
CA ILE A 167 -10.33 6.05 6.91
C ILE A 167 -10.44 7.55 7.19
N ILE A 168 -9.30 8.25 7.17
CA ILE A 168 -9.22 9.69 7.35
C ILE A 168 -9.15 10.34 5.98
N ASN A 169 -10.23 11.02 5.60
CA ASN A 169 -10.37 11.73 4.33
C ASN A 169 -10.70 13.22 4.50
N SER A 170 -10.49 13.76 5.69
CA SER A 170 -10.69 15.17 6.00
C SER A 170 -9.87 15.59 7.21
N GLY A 171 -9.65 16.89 7.38
CA GLY A 171 -8.87 17.49 8.45
C GLY A 171 -7.39 17.65 8.08
N ASN A 172 -6.53 17.89 9.09
CA ASN A 172 -5.12 18.14 8.87
C ASN A 172 -4.40 16.92 8.26
N LEU A 173 -3.73 17.14 7.14
CA LEU A 173 -3.07 16.08 6.36
C LEU A 173 -1.93 15.41 7.13
N ALA A 174 -1.11 16.19 7.83
CA ALA A 174 0.01 15.65 8.59
C ALA A 174 -0.44 14.75 9.75
N LYS A 175 -1.53 15.14 10.44
CA LYS A 175 -2.14 14.29 11.47
C LYS A 175 -2.68 12.99 10.91
N ALA A 176 -3.29 13.03 9.74
CA ALA A 176 -3.78 11.83 9.06
C ALA A 176 -2.63 10.89 8.67
N ALA A 177 -1.57 11.43 8.05
CA ALA A 177 -0.38 10.67 7.69
C ALA A 177 0.34 10.11 8.93
N ARG A 178 0.46 10.92 10.01
CA ARG A 178 1.05 10.49 11.28
C ARG A 178 0.23 9.38 11.95
N ALA A 179 -1.10 9.47 11.96
CA ALA A 179 -1.97 8.43 12.48
C ALA A 179 -1.82 7.13 11.68
N SER A 180 -1.82 7.24 10.34
CA SER A 180 -1.64 6.11 9.42
C SER A 180 -0.29 5.41 9.58
N SER A 181 0.75 6.11 10.02
CA SER A 181 2.09 5.57 10.23
C SER A 181 2.42 5.27 11.70
N SER A 182 1.42 5.17 12.57
CA SER A 182 1.57 4.84 13.99
C SER A 182 1.82 3.35 14.22
N ILE A 183 2.99 2.84 13.79
CA ILE A 183 3.37 1.43 13.96
C ILE A 183 3.32 1.06 15.45
N PRO A 184 2.53 0.06 15.85
CA PRO A 184 2.44 -0.39 17.23
C PRO A 184 3.81 -0.73 17.80
N ILE A 185 3.99 -0.48 19.11
CA ILE A 185 5.25 -0.64 19.85
C ILE A 185 6.24 0.49 19.53
N VAL A 186 6.42 0.86 18.27
CA VAL A 186 7.38 1.92 17.84
C VAL A 186 6.84 3.30 18.23
N PHE A 187 5.67 3.65 17.75
CA PHE A 187 5.06 4.96 17.97
C PHE A 187 3.88 4.94 18.92
N ASN A 188 3.69 6.04 19.64
CA ASN A 188 2.45 6.27 20.37
C ASN A 188 1.27 6.29 19.39
N PRO A 189 0.14 5.59 19.71
CA PRO A 189 -1.09 5.72 18.94
C PRO A 189 -1.59 7.16 18.91
N GLN A 190 -2.27 7.53 17.84
CA GLN A 190 -2.95 8.82 17.73
C GLN A 190 -4.39 8.72 18.29
N SER A 191 -4.82 9.73 19.03
CA SER A 191 -6.18 9.79 19.56
C SER A 191 -7.06 10.70 18.71
N LEU A 192 -8.19 10.19 18.23
CA LEU A 192 -9.22 10.98 17.55
C LEU A 192 -10.55 10.79 18.27
N GLY A 193 -10.90 11.74 19.14
CA GLY A 193 -12.05 11.60 20.02
C GLY A 193 -11.88 10.42 20.99
N LYS A 194 -12.69 9.36 20.81
CA LYS A 194 -12.59 8.11 21.60
C LYS A 194 -11.78 7.02 20.89
N LEU A 195 -11.40 7.23 19.65
CA LEU A 195 -10.63 6.27 18.86
C LEU A 195 -9.16 6.29 19.28
N VAL A 196 -8.54 5.13 19.24
CA VAL A 196 -7.10 4.95 19.45
C VAL A 196 -6.52 4.37 18.15
N LEU A 197 -5.99 5.28 17.33
CA LEU A 197 -5.58 4.98 15.96
C LEU A 197 -4.12 4.52 15.91
N VAL A 198 -3.92 3.40 15.23
CA VAL A 198 -2.61 2.84 14.89
C VAL A 198 -2.47 2.69 13.36
N ASP A 199 -1.32 2.20 12.92
CA ASP A 199 -0.96 2.03 11.51
C ASP A 199 -2.03 1.27 10.72
N GLY A 200 -2.43 1.84 9.57
CA GLY A 200 -3.44 1.25 8.69
C GLY A 200 -3.04 -0.09 8.10
N GLY A 201 -1.73 -0.30 7.92
CA GLY A 201 -1.18 -1.54 7.39
C GLY A 201 -1.45 -2.78 8.25
N MET A 202 -1.89 -2.60 9.49
CA MET A 202 -2.30 -3.72 10.34
C MET A 202 -3.53 -4.48 9.80
N ILE A 203 -4.39 -3.81 9.01
CA ILE A 203 -5.61 -4.42 8.44
C ILE A 203 -5.67 -4.18 6.93
N ASP A 204 -5.27 -2.99 6.48
CA ASP A 204 -5.34 -2.57 5.08
C ASP A 204 -3.97 -2.08 4.58
N PRO A 205 -2.99 -2.99 4.44
CA PRO A 205 -1.65 -2.61 4.01
C PRO A 205 -1.57 -2.10 2.57
N VAL A 206 -2.51 -2.43 1.68
CA VAL A 206 -2.59 -1.87 0.31
C VAL A 206 -4.03 -1.45 0.05
N PRO A 207 -4.38 -0.15 0.16
CA PRO A 207 -5.76 0.33 0.27
C PRO A 207 -6.52 0.36 -1.06
N ILE A 208 -6.62 -0.79 -1.73
CA ILE A 208 -7.25 -0.95 -3.06
C ILE A 208 -8.76 -0.66 -2.98
N ASP A 209 -9.43 -1.20 -1.95
CA ASP A 209 -10.87 -1.04 -1.80
C ASP A 209 -11.24 0.38 -1.37
N VAL A 210 -10.34 1.09 -0.68
CA VAL A 210 -10.52 2.51 -0.37
C VAL A 210 -10.51 3.34 -1.64
N VAL A 211 -9.50 3.17 -2.51
CA VAL A 211 -9.44 3.84 -3.82
C VAL A 211 -10.67 3.51 -4.68
N ARG A 212 -11.10 2.25 -4.67
CA ARG A 212 -12.32 1.81 -5.36
C ARG A 212 -13.55 2.56 -4.84
N SER A 213 -13.67 2.71 -3.52
CA SER A 213 -14.77 3.43 -2.89
C SER A 213 -14.76 4.93 -3.16
N MET A 214 -13.57 5.50 -3.47
CA MET A 214 -13.42 6.89 -3.91
C MET A 214 -13.90 7.12 -5.34
N GLY A 215 -14.20 6.07 -6.10
CA GLY A 215 -14.77 6.14 -7.44
C GLY A 215 -13.76 6.04 -8.58
N ALA A 216 -12.60 5.42 -8.36
CA ALA A 216 -11.64 5.17 -9.43
C ALA A 216 -12.19 4.18 -10.46
N ASP A 217 -12.07 4.53 -11.76
CA ASP A 217 -12.36 3.63 -12.86
C ASP A 217 -11.25 2.59 -13.04
N TYR A 218 -9.99 3.01 -12.94
CA TYR A 218 -8.79 2.20 -13.07
C TYR A 218 -7.93 2.29 -11.83
N ILE A 219 -7.55 1.18 -11.24
CA ILE A 219 -6.82 1.13 -9.97
C ILE A 219 -5.42 0.59 -10.18
N ILE A 220 -4.43 1.43 -9.85
CA ILE A 220 -3.03 1.05 -9.75
C ILE A 220 -2.71 0.82 -8.27
N ALA A 221 -2.32 -0.41 -7.92
CA ALA A 221 -1.89 -0.76 -6.57
C ALA A 221 -0.38 -0.90 -6.51
N VAL A 222 0.24 -0.30 -5.50
CA VAL A 222 1.68 -0.39 -5.25
C VAL A 222 1.91 -1.09 -3.93
N ASN A 223 2.43 -2.30 -3.98
CA ASN A 223 2.81 -3.09 -2.82
C ASN A 223 4.33 -3.10 -2.67
N VAL A 224 4.84 -2.56 -1.57
CA VAL A 224 6.28 -2.53 -1.23
C VAL A 224 6.66 -3.54 -0.13
N LEU A 225 5.68 -4.33 0.32
CA LEU A 225 5.85 -5.43 1.27
C LEU A 225 6.05 -6.79 0.56
N ALA A 226 6.28 -6.78 -0.76
CA ALA A 226 6.53 -7.98 -1.53
C ALA A 226 7.77 -8.72 -1.01
N PHE A 227 7.68 -10.05 -0.97
CA PHE A 227 8.82 -10.89 -0.62
C PHE A 227 9.87 -10.89 -1.75
N PRO A 228 11.16 -11.08 -1.44
CA PRO A 228 12.25 -11.05 -2.44
C PRO A 228 12.07 -12.02 -3.61
N ASP A 229 11.47 -13.18 -3.35
CA ASP A 229 11.20 -14.22 -4.36
C ASP A 229 9.79 -14.13 -4.95
N ASP A 230 9.10 -13.00 -4.75
CA ASP A 230 7.74 -12.83 -5.25
C ASP A 230 7.76 -12.54 -6.76
N SER A 231 8.08 -13.58 -7.54
CA SER A 231 7.98 -13.59 -9.01
C SER A 231 6.53 -13.59 -9.51
N ARG A 232 5.57 -13.42 -8.60
CA ARG A 232 4.13 -13.44 -8.89
C ARG A 232 3.72 -12.15 -9.57
N ASP A 233 3.79 -12.17 -10.88
CA ASP A 233 3.18 -11.18 -11.74
C ASP A 233 1.66 -11.33 -11.75
N GLN A 234 0.97 -10.29 -12.18
CA GLN A 234 -0.49 -10.21 -12.25
C GLN A 234 -1.14 -11.43 -12.96
N GLU A 235 -0.44 -12.05 -13.91
CA GLU A 235 -0.88 -13.27 -14.60
C GLU A 235 -0.99 -14.50 -13.68
N ASN A 236 -0.24 -14.52 -12.59
CA ASN A 236 -0.22 -15.61 -11.62
C ASN A 236 -1.15 -15.39 -10.42
N LEU A 237 -1.81 -14.23 -10.31
CA LEU A 237 -2.77 -13.96 -9.23
C LEU A 237 -3.98 -14.90 -9.24
N GLN A 238 -4.31 -15.51 -10.39
CA GLN A 238 -5.38 -16.52 -10.50
C GLN A 238 -5.09 -17.79 -9.71
N TYR A 239 -3.84 -18.06 -9.36
CA TYR A 239 -3.41 -19.26 -8.64
C TYR A 239 -3.25 -19.06 -7.13
N LEU A 240 -3.48 -17.83 -6.62
CA LEU A 240 -3.39 -17.56 -5.19
C LEU A 240 -4.51 -18.18 -4.35
N ASP A 241 -5.61 -18.64 -4.97
CA ASP A 241 -6.82 -19.09 -4.28
C ASP A 241 -6.68 -20.39 -3.48
N ALA A 242 -5.72 -21.26 -3.81
CA ALA A 242 -5.59 -22.54 -3.12
C ALA A 242 -4.15 -22.84 -2.69
N ASP A 243 -3.15 -22.43 -3.46
CA ASP A 243 -1.79 -22.88 -3.28
C ASP A 243 -1.02 -22.18 -2.14
N LEU A 244 -1.34 -20.93 -1.80
CA LEU A 244 -0.74 -20.25 -0.65
C LEU A 244 -1.16 -20.87 0.68
N LEU A 245 -2.39 -21.38 0.77
CA LEU A 245 -2.89 -22.06 1.98
C LEU A 245 -2.52 -23.55 1.99
N THR A 246 -2.34 -24.18 0.81
CA THR A 246 -2.10 -25.61 0.70
C THR A 246 -0.67 -25.99 0.35
N ASN A 247 0.09 -25.13 -0.36
CA ASN A 247 1.50 -25.33 -0.73
C ASN A 247 2.51 -24.64 0.20
N SER A 248 2.08 -24.18 1.36
CA SER A 248 3.00 -23.71 2.41
C SER A 248 4.10 -24.74 2.76
N LYS A 249 3.90 -26.00 2.39
CA LYS A 249 4.88 -27.07 2.61
C LYS A 249 6.20 -26.90 1.82
N SER A 250 6.20 -26.19 0.70
CA SER A 250 7.43 -25.93 -0.07
C SER A 250 8.41 -24.98 0.62
N HIS A 251 7.93 -24.22 1.61
CA HIS A 251 8.72 -23.30 2.41
C HIS A 251 9.03 -23.85 3.82
N TRP A 252 8.64 -25.09 4.13
CA TRP A 252 8.94 -25.68 5.42
C TRP A 252 10.39 -26.14 5.44
N HIS A 253 11.19 -25.49 6.25
CA HIS A 253 12.56 -25.90 6.53
C HIS A 253 12.57 -26.73 7.80
N PHE A 254 13.05 -27.94 7.70
CA PHE A 254 13.26 -28.80 8.87
C PHE A 254 14.75 -28.70 9.26
N PRO A 255 15.07 -28.39 10.54
CA PRO A 255 16.43 -28.30 10.97
C PRO A 255 17.12 -29.67 10.79
N LYS A 256 18.36 -29.65 10.34
CA LYS A 256 19.19 -30.84 10.27
C LYS A 256 19.59 -31.24 11.69
N SER A 257 19.81 -32.52 11.92
CA SER A 257 20.15 -33.06 13.25
C SER A 257 21.41 -32.47 13.90
N ASN A 258 22.27 -31.79 13.13
CA ASN A 258 23.49 -31.13 13.56
C ASN A 258 23.38 -29.61 13.63
N GLU A 259 22.21 -29.02 13.40
CA GLU A 259 22.00 -27.58 13.52
C GLU A 259 21.87 -27.17 14.98
N SER A 260 22.62 -26.12 15.38
CA SER A 260 22.51 -25.53 16.70
C SER A 260 21.30 -24.66 16.83
N TRP A 261 20.51 -24.82 17.89
CA TRP A 261 19.39 -23.96 18.24
C TRP A 261 19.80 -22.58 18.75
N TYR A 262 21.10 -22.39 19.03
CA TYR A 262 21.67 -21.15 19.59
C TYR A 262 22.83 -20.69 18.71
N THR A 263 22.60 -19.67 17.89
CA THR A 263 23.64 -18.99 17.13
C THR A 263 23.86 -17.57 17.67
N ALA A 264 25.14 -17.12 17.67
CA ALA A 264 25.45 -15.72 17.95
C ALA A 264 24.77 -14.81 16.89
N GLY A 265 24.17 -13.70 17.31
CA GLY A 265 23.50 -12.76 16.40
C GLY A 265 21.98 -12.95 16.27
N GLN A 266 21.34 -13.57 17.24
CA GLN A 266 19.88 -13.62 17.31
C GLN A 266 19.30 -12.21 17.45
N PRO A 267 18.17 -11.90 16.75
CA PRO A 267 17.51 -10.61 16.87
C PRO A 267 17.00 -10.40 18.31
N ASN A 268 17.05 -9.17 18.78
CA ASN A 268 16.51 -8.81 20.09
C ASN A 268 14.97 -8.82 20.08
N MET A 269 14.36 -8.74 21.26
CA MET A 269 12.90 -8.82 21.41
C MET A 269 12.15 -7.73 20.63
N ALA A 270 12.70 -6.52 20.55
CA ALA A 270 12.08 -5.42 19.80
C ALA A 270 12.14 -5.68 18.28
N GLU A 271 13.26 -6.18 17.79
CA GLU A 271 13.43 -6.61 16.39
C GLU A 271 12.46 -7.75 16.05
N ILE A 272 12.34 -8.77 16.92
CA ILE A 272 11.39 -9.88 16.71
C ILE A 272 9.95 -9.35 16.66
N ALA A 273 9.56 -8.50 17.60
CA ALA A 273 8.21 -7.96 17.65
C ALA A 273 7.88 -7.13 16.40
N HIS A 274 8.80 -6.28 15.98
CA HIS A 274 8.64 -5.47 14.77
C HIS A 274 8.57 -6.34 13.51
N GLU A 275 9.53 -7.26 13.30
CA GLU A 275 9.52 -8.15 12.13
C GLU A 275 8.26 -9.03 12.09
N THR A 276 7.71 -9.40 13.24
CA THR A 276 6.43 -10.11 13.31
C THR A 276 5.28 -9.26 12.77
N VAL A 277 5.26 -7.95 13.09
CA VAL A 277 4.27 -7.02 12.55
C VAL A 277 4.43 -6.89 11.03
N ILE A 278 5.65 -6.64 10.55
CA ILE A 278 5.93 -6.49 9.11
C ILE A 278 5.58 -7.77 8.34
N LEU A 279 5.94 -8.94 8.86
CA LEU A 279 5.58 -10.23 8.25
C LEU A 279 4.06 -10.40 8.15
N SER A 280 3.33 -10.08 9.23
CA SER A 280 1.87 -10.15 9.24
C SER A 280 1.26 -9.21 8.21
N MET A 281 1.74 -7.96 8.13
CA MET A 281 1.31 -6.99 7.13
C MET A 281 1.60 -7.47 5.70
N SER A 282 2.77 -8.11 5.46
CA SER A 282 3.13 -8.65 4.14
C SER A 282 2.19 -9.77 3.70
N LEU A 283 1.81 -10.66 4.63
CA LEU A 283 0.84 -11.73 4.34
C LEU A 283 -0.56 -11.18 4.07
N ILE A 284 -0.99 -10.17 4.84
CA ILE A 284 -2.27 -9.49 4.61
C ILE A 284 -2.26 -8.79 3.26
N ALA A 285 -1.18 -8.07 2.92
CA ALA A 285 -1.03 -7.38 1.64
C ALA A 285 -1.15 -8.36 0.45
N ALA A 286 -0.47 -9.51 0.52
CA ALA A 286 -0.54 -10.52 -0.52
C ALA A 286 -1.99 -11.04 -0.72
N ASN A 287 -2.70 -11.31 0.38
CA ASN A 287 -4.09 -11.76 0.33
C ASN A 287 -5.03 -10.66 -0.19
N GLN A 288 -4.86 -9.41 0.26
CA GLN A 288 -5.67 -8.29 -0.21
C GLN A 288 -5.53 -8.06 -1.70
N VAL A 289 -4.29 -8.01 -2.19
CA VAL A 289 -4.03 -7.82 -3.63
C VAL A 289 -4.71 -8.91 -4.44
N ALA A 290 -4.63 -10.19 -3.99
CA ALA A 290 -5.26 -11.31 -4.66
C ALA A 290 -6.79 -11.20 -4.69
N LEU A 291 -7.41 -10.77 -3.59
CA LEU A 291 -8.87 -10.67 -3.48
C LEU A 291 -9.42 -9.42 -4.16
N ALA A 292 -8.78 -8.27 -3.96
CA ALA A 292 -9.26 -6.98 -4.45
C ALA A 292 -9.01 -6.78 -5.95
N LYS A 293 -8.08 -7.51 -6.56
CA LYS A 293 -7.79 -7.54 -8.01
C LYS A 293 -7.69 -6.14 -8.61
N PRO A 294 -6.63 -5.37 -8.34
CA PRO A 294 -6.42 -4.08 -8.97
C PRO A 294 -6.22 -4.26 -10.48
N ASP A 295 -6.48 -3.24 -11.28
CA ASP A 295 -6.29 -3.28 -12.73
C ASP A 295 -4.80 -3.34 -13.10
N MET A 296 -3.93 -2.72 -12.28
CA MET A 296 -2.48 -2.84 -12.37
C MET A 296 -1.88 -3.02 -10.98
N LEU A 297 -0.97 -3.98 -10.85
CA LEU A 297 -0.19 -4.22 -9.64
C LEU A 297 1.29 -3.94 -9.89
N ILE A 298 1.88 -3.10 -9.05
CA ILE A 298 3.33 -2.85 -9.00
C ILE A 298 3.85 -3.41 -7.68
N ASN A 299 4.37 -4.64 -7.73
CA ASN A 299 5.01 -5.29 -6.58
C ASN A 299 6.49 -4.94 -6.56
N VAL A 300 6.92 -4.14 -5.58
CA VAL A 300 8.31 -3.71 -5.44
C VAL A 300 8.99 -4.49 -4.33
N SER A 301 10.01 -5.27 -4.68
CA SER A 301 10.95 -5.84 -3.72
C SER A 301 12.19 -4.97 -3.67
N THR A 302 12.38 -4.24 -2.57
CA THR A 302 13.51 -3.33 -2.41
C THR A 302 14.78 -4.05 -1.97
N GLY A 303 14.66 -5.26 -1.39
CA GLY A 303 15.77 -5.94 -0.71
C GLY A 303 16.16 -5.33 0.63
N LEU A 304 15.45 -4.28 1.07
CA LEU A 304 15.71 -3.56 2.32
C LEU A 304 14.88 -4.13 3.46
N THR A 305 15.34 -3.87 4.68
CA THR A 305 14.49 -4.02 5.88
C THR A 305 13.60 -2.80 6.06
N ALA A 306 12.62 -2.87 6.94
CA ALA A 306 11.75 -1.75 7.26
C ALA A 306 12.48 -0.58 7.97
N TRP A 307 13.73 -0.79 8.43
CA TRP A 307 14.54 0.21 9.15
C TRP A 307 15.63 0.87 8.30
N ASN A 308 15.79 0.49 7.04
CA ASN A 308 16.83 1.04 6.16
C ASN A 308 16.47 2.46 5.65
N PHE A 309 16.11 3.36 6.54
CA PHE A 309 15.73 4.73 6.18
C PHE A 309 16.86 5.54 5.51
N LEU A 310 18.12 5.23 5.81
CA LEU A 310 19.29 5.85 5.15
C LEU A 310 19.50 5.38 3.71
N GLU A 311 18.80 4.34 3.28
CA GLU A 311 18.94 3.74 1.97
C GLU A 311 17.75 4.10 1.03
N ALA A 312 17.17 5.31 1.24
CA ALA A 312 16.04 5.79 0.45
C ALA A 312 16.30 5.75 -1.07
N GLU A 313 17.54 6.07 -1.48
CA GLU A 313 17.96 6.01 -2.89
C GLU A 313 17.71 4.64 -3.51
N ILE A 314 18.08 3.56 -2.79
CA ILE A 314 17.89 2.19 -3.28
C ILE A 314 16.40 1.89 -3.43
N ALA A 315 15.58 2.29 -2.45
CA ALA A 315 14.13 2.06 -2.51
C ALA A 315 13.50 2.82 -3.69
N ILE A 316 13.83 4.11 -3.85
CA ILE A 316 13.34 4.97 -4.94
C ILE A 316 13.71 4.36 -6.30
N GLN A 317 14.98 3.99 -6.48
CA GLN A 317 15.46 3.37 -7.72
C GLN A 317 14.71 2.06 -8.03
N LYS A 318 14.52 1.18 -7.02
CA LYS A 318 13.78 -0.07 -7.19
C LYS A 318 12.30 0.16 -7.52
N GLY A 319 11.69 1.17 -6.92
CA GLY A 319 10.33 1.58 -7.25
C GLY A 319 10.20 2.02 -8.70
N TYR A 320 11.11 2.88 -9.16
CA TYR A 320 11.16 3.35 -10.53
C TYR A 320 11.36 2.22 -11.54
N GLU A 321 12.41 1.39 -11.33
CA GLU A 321 12.73 0.26 -12.20
C GLU A 321 11.53 -0.68 -12.37
N LYS A 322 10.88 -1.03 -11.24
CA LYS A 322 9.73 -1.95 -11.27
C LYS A 322 8.51 -1.33 -11.92
N ALA A 323 8.25 -0.05 -11.67
CA ALA A 323 7.14 0.64 -12.32
C ALA A 323 7.34 0.73 -13.83
N VAL A 324 8.54 1.08 -14.31
CA VAL A 324 8.87 1.09 -15.74
C VAL A 324 8.67 -0.29 -16.37
N GLU A 325 9.17 -1.36 -15.73
CA GLU A 325 8.97 -2.74 -16.20
C GLU A 325 7.49 -3.07 -16.40
N VAL A 326 6.65 -2.77 -15.36
CA VAL A 326 5.22 -3.06 -15.41
C VAL A 326 4.50 -2.22 -16.45
N LEU A 327 4.82 -0.92 -16.55
CA LEU A 327 4.23 -0.01 -17.52
C LEU A 327 4.59 -0.41 -18.98
N GLU A 328 5.84 -0.78 -19.23
CA GLU A 328 6.27 -1.27 -20.55
C GLU A 328 5.57 -2.58 -20.93
N LYS A 329 5.43 -3.51 -19.97
CA LYS A 329 4.66 -4.74 -20.18
C LYS A 329 3.20 -4.43 -20.57
N HIS A 330 2.53 -3.52 -19.86
CA HIS A 330 1.16 -3.11 -20.18
C HIS A 330 1.06 -2.36 -21.52
N LYS A 331 2.07 -1.55 -21.86
CA LYS A 331 2.12 -0.80 -23.11
C LYS A 331 2.16 -1.69 -24.35
N TYR A 332 2.85 -2.82 -24.25
CA TYR A 332 3.12 -3.70 -25.40
C TYR A 332 2.41 -5.06 -25.33
N ASN A 333 1.74 -5.40 -24.23
CA ASN A 333 0.95 -6.63 -24.19
C ASN A 333 -0.19 -6.58 -25.20
N LYS A 334 -0.21 -7.61 -26.07
CA LYS A 334 -1.22 -7.82 -27.12
C LYS A 334 -2.38 -8.65 -26.57
#